data_12d589fae56ed55172792d9a9b432503
#
_entry.id   12d589fae56ed55172792d9a9b432503
#
_cell.length_a   1.000
_cell.length_b   1.000
_cell.length_c   1.000
_cell.angle_alpha   90.00
_cell.angle_beta   90.00
_cell.angle_gamma   90.00
#
_symmetry.space_group_name_H-M   'P 1'
#
loop_
_entity.id
_entity.type
_entity.pdbx_description
1 polymer ?
#
loop_
_entity_poly.entity_id
_entity_poly.type
_entity_poly.pdbx_seq_one_letter_code
_entity_poly.pdbx_strand_id
1 'polypeptide(L)'
;FNQGYVQAYAYTDSRGQYVPADEVEEVTAENGTTSYLWQGQPVRREYGKMGKSLKNIVTPDDMYEAYGADTFRVYEMSMGPLEADRPWDTRAVAGSQRFLQRLWRNVIDETTGELTVTEESADEETRRLVAKTIVGVREDYEGMRLNTAIAKLIVLNNHLTGLSAVPREAVE
;
A
#
# COMPACT_ATOMS: atom_id res chain seq x y z
N PHE A 1 0.14 0.49 -23.93
CA PHE A 1 0.32 1.23 -22.68
C PHE A 1 1.72 0.94 -22.11
N ASN A 2 2.50 1.98 -21.82
CA ASN A 2 3.83 1.86 -21.23
C ASN A 2 3.72 2.06 -19.73
N GLN A 3 4.15 1.08 -18.97
CA GLN A 3 4.23 1.17 -17.51
C GLN A 3 5.59 1.77 -17.09
N GLY A 4 5.58 2.56 -16.02
CA GLY A 4 6.78 2.97 -15.33
C GLY A 4 7.46 1.80 -14.61
N TYR A 5 8.71 1.97 -14.25
CA TYR A 5 9.47 0.96 -13.52
C TYR A 5 9.22 1.05 -12.02
N VAL A 6 9.11 -0.12 -11.38
CA VAL A 6 9.28 -0.21 -9.93
C VAL A 6 10.78 -0.26 -9.66
N GLN A 7 11.27 0.75 -8.96
CA GLN A 7 12.68 0.96 -8.67
C GLN A 7 12.94 0.79 -7.16
N ALA A 8 14.21 0.69 -6.76
CA ALA A 8 14.57 0.57 -5.35
C ALA A 8 15.88 1.32 -5.07
N TYR A 9 16.11 1.55 -3.79
CA TYR A 9 17.40 2.05 -3.33
C TYR A 9 18.40 0.91 -3.24
N ALA A 10 19.61 1.14 -3.73
CA ALA A 10 20.78 0.30 -3.51
C ALA A 10 21.76 1.03 -2.59
N TYR A 11 22.57 0.28 -1.86
CA TYR A 11 23.50 0.84 -0.90
C TYR A 11 24.91 0.28 -1.13
N THR A 12 25.91 1.16 -1.05
CA THR A 12 27.32 0.78 -1.20
C THR A 12 28.12 1.13 0.05
N ASP A 13 29.03 0.24 0.41
CA ASP A 13 30.00 0.47 1.49
C ASP A 13 31.12 1.47 1.05
N SER A 14 32.05 1.78 1.96
CA SER A 14 33.16 2.66 1.69
C SER A 14 34.12 2.19 0.59
N ARG A 15 34.06 0.90 0.20
CA ARG A 15 34.84 0.30 -0.89
C ARG A 15 34.07 0.27 -2.21
N GLY A 16 32.83 0.81 -2.22
CA GLY A 16 31.96 0.78 -3.38
C GLY A 16 31.30 -0.58 -3.66
N GLN A 17 31.29 -1.50 -2.68
CA GLN A 17 30.61 -2.78 -2.81
C GLN A 17 29.15 -2.68 -2.37
N TYR A 18 28.23 -3.26 -3.14
CA TYR A 18 26.82 -3.32 -2.78
C TYR A 18 26.60 -4.20 -1.55
N VAL A 19 25.81 -3.67 -0.62
CA VAL A 19 25.35 -4.35 0.61
C VAL A 19 23.86 -4.66 0.52
N PRO A 20 23.37 -5.70 1.26
CA PRO A 20 21.94 -6.02 1.26
C PRO A 20 21.10 -4.84 1.73
N ALA A 21 20.12 -4.45 0.93
CA ALA A 21 19.30 -3.26 1.21
C ALA A 21 18.37 -3.45 2.42
N ASP A 22 17.94 -4.67 2.69
CA ASP A 22 17.12 -5.08 3.83
C ASP A 22 17.87 -5.11 5.17
N GLU A 23 19.21 -5.12 5.15
CA GLU A 23 20.06 -5.02 6.33
C GLU A 23 20.48 -3.58 6.66
N VAL A 24 20.08 -2.59 5.84
CA VAL A 24 20.48 -1.20 6.04
C VAL A 24 19.51 -0.50 7.00
N GLU A 25 20.08 0.08 8.05
CA GLU A 25 19.34 0.88 9.02
C GLU A 25 19.28 2.35 8.58
N GLU A 26 18.08 2.93 8.65
CA GLU A 26 17.84 4.35 8.43
C GLU A 26 17.82 5.07 9.80
N VAL A 27 18.75 5.99 9.99
CA VAL A 27 18.89 6.76 11.23
C VAL A 27 18.65 8.23 10.95
N THR A 28 17.64 8.81 11.60
CA THR A 28 17.34 10.23 11.51
C THR A 28 17.82 10.93 12.79
N ALA A 29 18.75 11.87 12.64
CA ALA A 29 19.26 12.68 13.74
C ALA A 29 18.23 13.75 14.18
N GLU A 30 18.40 14.33 15.37
CA GLU A 30 17.52 15.37 15.90
C GLU A 30 17.40 16.61 15.01
N ASN A 31 18.41 16.90 14.20
CA ASN A 31 18.42 17.98 13.22
C ASN A 31 17.67 17.66 11.92
N GLY A 32 17.02 16.47 11.84
CA GLY A 32 16.29 16.00 10.65
C GLY A 32 17.17 15.39 9.54
N THR A 33 18.48 15.29 9.74
CA THR A 33 19.38 14.66 8.76
C THR A 33 19.24 13.14 8.83
N THR A 34 18.95 12.50 7.71
CA THR A 34 18.87 11.04 7.60
C THR A 34 20.19 10.47 7.08
N SER A 35 20.69 9.45 7.75
CA SER A 35 21.87 8.67 7.38
C SER A 35 21.50 7.19 7.27
N TYR A 36 22.31 6.42 6.56
CA TYR A 36 22.10 5.01 6.30
C TYR A 36 23.31 4.23 6.80
N LEU A 37 23.07 3.20 7.61
CA LEU A 37 24.12 2.39 8.23
C LEU A 37 23.92 0.92 7.85
N TRP A 38 25.02 0.24 7.56
CA TRP A 38 25.10 -1.22 7.45
C TRP A 38 26.15 -1.74 8.41
N GLN A 39 25.75 -2.61 9.31
CA GLN A 39 26.60 -3.12 10.38
C GLN A 39 27.31 -2.00 11.17
N GLY A 40 26.54 -0.91 11.44
CA GLY A 40 27.05 0.27 12.15
C GLY A 40 27.98 1.19 11.36
N GLN A 41 28.25 0.89 10.08
CA GLN A 41 29.10 1.69 9.21
C GLN A 41 28.26 2.50 8.19
N PRO A 42 28.63 3.77 7.91
CA PRO A 42 27.92 4.57 6.93
C PRO A 42 27.97 3.97 5.53
N VAL A 43 26.81 3.96 4.86
CA VAL A 43 26.69 3.52 3.46
C VAL A 43 26.09 4.64 2.60
N ARG A 44 26.44 4.63 1.32
CA ARG A 44 25.91 5.57 0.34
C ARG A 44 24.67 4.97 -0.32
N ARG A 45 23.58 5.74 -0.39
CA ARG A 45 22.33 5.36 -1.04
C ARG A 45 22.29 5.85 -2.48
N GLU A 46 21.84 4.97 -3.39
CA GLU A 46 21.59 5.28 -4.80
C GLU A 46 20.19 4.80 -5.19
N TYR A 47 19.45 5.64 -5.92
CA TYR A 47 18.12 5.29 -6.44
C TYR A 47 18.22 4.79 -7.87
N GLY A 48 17.54 3.69 -8.19
CA GLY A 48 17.53 3.15 -9.53
C GLY A 48 16.84 1.79 -9.65
N LYS A 49 17.29 1.00 -10.61
CA LYS A 49 16.71 -0.32 -10.89
C LYS A 49 16.88 -1.30 -9.73
N MET A 50 15.96 -2.25 -9.63
CA MET A 50 16.15 -3.46 -8.83
C MET A 50 17.04 -4.46 -9.56
N GLY A 51 17.91 -5.17 -8.83
CA GLY A 51 18.75 -6.20 -9.41
C GLY A 51 19.49 -7.02 -8.37
N LYS A 52 19.69 -8.31 -8.66
CA LYS A 52 20.42 -9.23 -7.76
C LYS A 52 21.83 -8.73 -7.45
N SER A 53 22.52 -8.19 -8.45
CA SER A 53 23.88 -7.63 -8.28
C SER A 53 23.90 -6.37 -7.42
N LEU A 54 22.78 -5.65 -7.31
CA LEU A 54 22.63 -4.46 -6.49
C LEU A 54 22.15 -4.79 -5.06
N LYS A 55 21.82 -6.04 -4.79
CA LYS A 55 21.32 -6.55 -3.50
C LYS A 55 20.12 -5.75 -2.96
N ASN A 56 19.25 -5.27 -3.85
CA ASN A 56 18.05 -4.48 -3.52
C ASN A 56 16.77 -5.07 -4.11
N ILE A 57 16.79 -6.37 -4.43
CA ILE A 57 15.65 -7.03 -5.04
C ILE A 57 14.58 -7.36 -3.98
N VAL A 58 13.33 -7.19 -4.38
CA VAL A 58 12.16 -7.69 -3.66
C VAL A 58 11.44 -8.66 -4.58
N THR A 59 11.17 -9.88 -4.13
CA THR A 59 10.47 -10.87 -4.94
C THR A 59 8.98 -10.91 -4.62
N PRO A 60 8.10 -11.17 -5.61
CA PRO A 60 6.68 -11.37 -5.34
C PRO A 60 6.42 -12.49 -4.32
N ASP A 61 7.20 -13.57 -4.36
CA ASP A 61 7.03 -14.72 -3.47
C ASP A 61 7.23 -14.32 -1.99
N ASP A 62 8.26 -13.54 -1.69
CA ASP A 62 8.50 -13.02 -0.34
C ASP A 62 7.32 -12.15 0.15
N MET A 63 6.75 -11.36 -0.77
CA MET A 63 5.60 -10.50 -0.46
C MET A 63 4.31 -11.30 -0.27
N TYR A 64 4.11 -12.34 -1.05
CA TYR A 64 2.95 -13.24 -0.90
C TYR A 64 3.00 -14.00 0.42
N GLU A 65 4.18 -14.47 0.82
CA GLU A 65 4.37 -15.16 2.09
C GLU A 65 4.16 -14.22 3.29
N ALA A 66 4.70 -13.00 3.22
CA ALA A 66 4.64 -12.04 4.33
C ALA A 66 3.30 -11.32 4.48
N TYR A 67 2.62 -11.00 3.36
CA TYR A 67 1.46 -10.09 3.37
C TYR A 67 0.23 -10.63 2.63
N GLY A 68 0.37 -11.70 1.85
CA GLY A 68 -0.67 -12.23 0.97
C GLY A 68 -0.74 -11.51 -0.39
N ALA A 69 -1.26 -12.25 -1.39
CA ALA A 69 -1.29 -11.79 -2.78
C ALA A 69 -2.16 -10.53 -2.98
N ASP A 70 -3.30 -10.46 -2.30
CA ASP A 70 -4.21 -9.32 -2.45
C ASP A 70 -3.60 -8.03 -1.90
N THR A 71 -2.90 -8.08 -0.76
CA THR A 71 -2.17 -6.94 -0.21
C THR A 71 -1.11 -6.43 -1.18
N PHE A 72 -0.33 -7.35 -1.75
CA PHE A 72 0.72 -7.02 -2.71
C PHE A 72 0.12 -6.34 -3.95
N ARG A 73 -0.92 -6.92 -4.56
CA ARG A 73 -1.59 -6.36 -5.74
C ARG A 73 -2.20 -4.98 -5.48
N VAL A 74 -2.87 -4.80 -4.34
CA VAL A 74 -3.42 -3.49 -3.95
C VAL A 74 -2.30 -2.47 -3.77
N TYR A 75 -1.19 -2.86 -3.15
CA TYR A 75 -0.05 -1.98 -2.96
C TYR A 75 0.55 -1.54 -4.30
N GLU A 76 0.85 -2.47 -5.21
CA GLU A 76 1.40 -2.14 -6.54
C GLU A 76 0.53 -1.15 -7.30
N MET A 77 -0.79 -1.36 -7.31
CA MET A 77 -1.73 -0.48 -7.99
C MET A 77 -1.92 0.88 -7.27
N SER A 78 -1.62 0.95 -5.97
CA SER A 78 -1.76 2.18 -5.17
C SER A 78 -0.55 3.11 -5.20
N MET A 79 0.62 2.62 -5.63
CA MET A 79 1.89 3.35 -5.55
C MET A 79 1.90 4.69 -6.32
N GLY A 80 1.05 4.84 -7.34
CA GLY A 80 0.94 6.05 -8.16
C GLY A 80 0.40 5.76 -9.56
N PRO A 81 0.45 6.75 -10.45
CA PRO A 81 0.09 6.55 -11.86
C PRO A 81 0.92 5.42 -12.49
N LEU A 82 0.27 4.57 -13.29
CA LEU A 82 0.93 3.38 -13.86
C LEU A 82 2.10 3.70 -14.79
N GLU A 83 2.09 4.86 -15.44
CA GLU A 83 3.13 5.32 -16.35
C GLU A 83 4.38 5.90 -15.66
N ALA A 84 4.32 6.14 -14.36
CA ALA A 84 5.39 6.78 -13.63
C ALA A 84 6.29 5.77 -12.90
N ASP A 85 7.61 6.00 -12.93
CA ASP A 85 8.55 5.26 -12.11
C ASP A 85 8.31 5.51 -10.63
N ARG A 86 8.37 4.46 -9.82
CA ARG A 86 8.07 4.52 -8.37
C ARG A 86 9.09 3.76 -7.55
N PRO A 87 9.52 4.32 -6.40
CA PRO A 87 10.34 3.57 -5.47
C PRO A 87 9.50 2.52 -4.73
N TRP A 88 10.04 1.32 -4.63
CA TRP A 88 9.51 0.31 -3.73
C TRP A 88 9.76 0.70 -2.28
N ASP A 89 8.73 0.57 -1.44
CA ASP A 89 8.84 0.71 0.02
C ASP A 89 8.07 -0.43 0.71
N THR A 90 8.77 -1.44 1.18
CA THR A 90 8.18 -2.60 1.87
C THR A 90 7.38 -2.17 3.10
N ARG A 91 7.75 -1.09 3.79
CA ARG A 91 7.02 -0.59 4.96
C ARG A 91 5.64 -0.07 4.60
N ALA A 92 5.48 0.47 3.39
CA ALA A 92 4.20 0.98 2.91
C ALA A 92 3.21 -0.13 2.54
N VAL A 93 3.68 -1.36 2.26
CA VAL A 93 2.83 -2.54 2.00
C VAL A 93 1.87 -2.81 3.17
N ALA A 94 2.34 -2.63 4.41
CA ALA A 94 1.51 -2.78 5.60
C ALA A 94 0.30 -1.83 5.65
N GLY A 95 0.35 -0.70 4.93
CA GLY A 95 -0.80 0.20 4.75
C GLY A 95 -1.94 -0.45 3.97
N SER A 96 -1.61 -1.12 2.87
CA SER A 96 -2.58 -1.88 2.06
C SER A 96 -3.15 -3.07 2.83
N GLN A 97 -2.32 -3.78 3.60
CA GLN A 97 -2.79 -4.87 4.46
C GLN A 97 -3.81 -4.38 5.49
N ARG A 98 -3.51 -3.28 6.19
CA ARG A 98 -4.46 -2.68 7.15
C ARG A 98 -5.76 -2.22 6.51
N PHE A 99 -5.71 -1.73 5.28
CA PHE A 99 -6.91 -1.37 4.52
C PHE A 99 -7.79 -2.61 4.28
N LEU A 100 -7.23 -3.71 3.76
CA LEU A 100 -7.97 -4.95 3.50
C LEU A 100 -8.51 -5.58 4.78
N GLN A 101 -7.73 -5.59 5.86
CA GLN A 101 -8.19 -6.09 7.17
C GLN A 101 -9.36 -5.27 7.73
N ARG A 102 -9.33 -3.93 7.59
CA ARG A 102 -10.46 -3.10 8.02
C ARG A 102 -11.68 -3.30 7.15
N LEU A 103 -11.50 -3.44 5.84
CA LEU A 103 -12.58 -3.77 4.92
C LEU A 103 -13.26 -5.08 5.31
N TRP A 104 -12.46 -6.11 5.60
CA TRP A 104 -12.97 -7.40 6.04
C TRP A 104 -13.80 -7.27 7.33
N ARG A 105 -13.27 -6.60 8.35
CA ARG A 105 -13.96 -6.40 9.65
C ARG A 105 -15.23 -5.56 9.56
N ASN A 106 -15.35 -4.70 8.56
CA ASN A 106 -16.58 -3.94 8.31
C ASN A 106 -17.75 -4.84 7.85
N VAL A 107 -17.46 -6.06 7.40
CA VAL A 107 -18.44 -6.98 6.82
C VAL A 107 -18.53 -8.27 7.62
N ILE A 108 -17.43 -8.76 8.16
CA ILE A 108 -17.31 -10.06 8.82
C ILE A 108 -16.79 -9.91 10.26
N ASP A 109 -17.44 -10.55 11.20
CA ASP A 109 -16.88 -10.77 12.54
C ASP A 109 -15.78 -11.84 12.46
N GLU A 110 -14.55 -11.47 12.77
CA GLU A 110 -13.39 -12.37 12.68
C GLU A 110 -13.46 -13.55 13.70
N THR A 111 -14.28 -13.41 14.75
CA THR A 111 -14.41 -14.44 15.78
C THR A 111 -15.45 -15.51 15.40
N THR A 112 -16.59 -15.05 14.87
CA THR A 112 -17.73 -15.94 14.54
C THR A 112 -17.76 -16.33 13.06
N GLY A 113 -17.14 -15.52 12.19
CA GLY A 113 -17.25 -15.67 10.73
C GLY A 113 -18.59 -15.21 10.16
N GLU A 114 -19.44 -14.60 10.97
CA GLU A 114 -20.77 -14.13 10.54
C GLU A 114 -20.71 -12.71 9.99
N LEU A 115 -21.73 -12.35 9.20
CA LEU A 115 -21.90 -10.99 8.70
C LEU A 115 -22.25 -10.02 9.84
N THR A 116 -21.55 -8.90 9.90
CA THR A 116 -21.79 -7.81 10.88
C THR A 116 -22.63 -6.67 10.35
N VAL A 117 -23.01 -6.71 9.05
CA VAL A 117 -23.78 -5.65 8.41
C VAL A 117 -25.22 -5.58 8.94
N THR A 118 -25.77 -4.37 9.00
CA THR A 118 -27.17 -4.15 9.40
C THR A 118 -28.09 -4.01 8.18
N GLU A 119 -29.37 -4.42 8.35
CA GLU A 119 -30.43 -4.18 7.35
C GLU A 119 -31.03 -2.77 7.46
N GLU A 120 -30.59 -1.96 8.42
CA GLU A 120 -31.01 -0.56 8.51
C GLU A 120 -30.47 0.24 7.34
N SER A 121 -31.29 1.17 6.84
CA SER A 121 -30.87 2.04 5.75
C SER A 121 -29.74 2.96 6.18
N ALA A 122 -28.76 3.17 5.30
CA ALA A 122 -27.71 4.13 5.48
C ALA A 122 -28.27 5.56 5.64
N ASP A 123 -27.59 6.38 6.41
CA ASP A 123 -27.89 7.79 6.46
C ASP A 123 -27.56 8.49 5.13
N GLU A 124 -27.98 9.74 4.98
CA GLU A 124 -27.82 10.48 3.73
C GLU A 124 -26.35 10.75 3.41
N GLU A 125 -25.50 10.96 4.40
CA GLU A 125 -24.07 11.20 4.22
C GLU A 125 -23.41 9.94 3.65
N THR A 126 -23.69 8.78 4.24
CA THR A 126 -23.17 7.49 3.79
C THR A 126 -23.63 7.17 2.37
N ARG A 127 -24.93 7.32 2.07
CA ARG A 127 -25.46 7.09 0.71
C ARG A 127 -24.82 8.01 -0.33
N ARG A 128 -24.64 9.29 0.00
CA ARG A 128 -23.95 10.24 -0.88
C ARG A 128 -22.50 9.85 -1.12
N LEU A 129 -21.79 9.42 -0.07
CA LEU A 129 -20.40 8.99 -0.20
C LEU A 129 -20.28 7.72 -1.04
N VAL A 130 -21.13 6.72 -0.83
CA VAL A 130 -21.20 5.50 -1.64
C VAL A 130 -21.42 5.83 -3.11
N ALA A 131 -22.47 6.61 -3.42
CA ALA A 131 -22.78 7.01 -4.81
C ALA A 131 -21.61 7.74 -5.47
N LYS A 132 -20.99 8.69 -4.76
CA LYS A 132 -19.79 9.41 -5.25
C LYS A 132 -18.60 8.46 -5.48
N THR A 133 -18.42 7.49 -4.61
CA THR A 133 -17.34 6.52 -4.72
C THR A 133 -17.55 5.60 -5.92
N ILE A 134 -18.76 5.09 -6.14
CA ILE A 134 -19.10 4.23 -7.29
C ILE A 134 -18.78 4.97 -8.61
N VAL A 135 -19.29 6.19 -8.78
CA VAL A 135 -19.04 6.99 -9.99
C VAL A 135 -17.54 7.24 -10.16
N GLY A 136 -16.87 7.74 -9.12
CA GLY A 136 -15.46 8.10 -9.20
C GLY A 136 -14.53 6.91 -9.41
N VAL A 137 -14.82 5.74 -8.83
CA VAL A 137 -14.06 4.50 -9.05
C VAL A 137 -14.24 4.02 -10.47
N ARG A 138 -15.47 4.04 -11.01
CA ARG A 138 -15.73 3.65 -12.42
C ARG A 138 -14.93 4.51 -13.39
N GLU A 139 -15.00 5.85 -13.25
CA GLU A 139 -14.23 6.78 -14.08
C GLU A 139 -12.73 6.57 -13.98
N ASP A 140 -12.22 6.25 -12.79
CA ASP A 140 -10.79 5.98 -12.59
C ASP A 140 -10.37 4.66 -13.23
N TYR A 141 -11.21 3.61 -13.14
CA TYR A 141 -10.93 2.34 -13.82
C TYR A 141 -10.92 2.49 -15.35
N GLU A 142 -11.91 3.19 -15.91
CA GLU A 142 -11.96 3.50 -17.35
C GLU A 142 -10.74 4.30 -17.80
N GLY A 143 -10.24 5.20 -16.94
CA GLY A 143 -9.05 6.01 -17.16
C GLY A 143 -7.74 5.34 -16.76
N MET A 144 -7.71 4.07 -16.33
CA MET A 144 -6.53 3.35 -15.82
C MET A 144 -5.83 4.05 -14.64
N ARG A 145 -6.59 4.84 -13.85
CA ARG A 145 -6.10 5.55 -12.66
C ARG A 145 -6.35 4.73 -11.40
N LEU A 146 -5.75 3.54 -11.32
CA LEU A 146 -6.01 2.57 -10.25
C LEU A 146 -5.63 3.10 -8.86
N ASN A 147 -4.58 3.90 -8.77
CA ASN A 147 -4.14 4.53 -7.52
C ASN A 147 -5.21 5.47 -6.94
N THR A 148 -5.90 6.25 -7.77
CA THR A 148 -6.98 7.14 -7.32
C THR A 148 -8.26 6.39 -7.01
N ALA A 149 -8.56 5.32 -7.74
CA ALA A 149 -9.67 4.41 -7.41
C ALA A 149 -9.48 3.79 -6.01
N ILE A 150 -8.29 3.24 -5.72
CA ILE A 150 -7.95 2.68 -4.41
C ILE A 150 -8.05 3.74 -3.31
N ALA A 151 -7.56 4.96 -3.56
CA ALA A 151 -7.68 6.06 -2.59
C ALA A 151 -9.13 6.39 -2.25
N LYS A 152 -10.05 6.41 -3.23
CA LYS A 152 -11.49 6.61 -3.01
C LYS A 152 -12.11 5.48 -2.18
N LEU A 153 -11.74 4.23 -2.46
CA LEU A 153 -12.19 3.08 -1.68
C LEU A 153 -11.68 3.13 -0.23
N ILE A 154 -10.45 3.59 0.00
CA ILE A 154 -9.91 3.79 1.35
C ILE A 154 -10.71 4.88 2.11
N VAL A 155 -11.10 5.97 1.43
CA VAL A 155 -11.93 7.02 2.05
C VAL A 155 -13.28 6.46 2.46
N LEU A 156 -13.98 5.73 1.58
CA LEU A 156 -15.24 5.07 1.91
C LEU A 156 -15.08 4.09 3.07
N ASN A 157 -14.08 3.22 3.00
CA ASN A 157 -13.82 2.23 4.05
C ASN A 157 -13.56 2.89 5.42
N ASN A 158 -12.82 3.99 5.46
CA ASN A 158 -12.59 4.73 6.70
C ASN A 158 -13.88 5.33 7.27
N HIS A 159 -14.78 5.84 6.43
CA HIS A 159 -16.09 6.32 6.84
C HIS A 159 -16.93 5.18 7.44
N LEU A 160 -17.03 4.05 6.72
CA LEU A 160 -17.78 2.88 7.20
C LEU A 160 -17.23 2.32 8.53
N THR A 161 -15.93 2.31 8.71
CA THR A 161 -15.29 1.87 9.97
C THR A 161 -15.66 2.77 11.17
N GLY A 162 -16.03 4.02 10.92
CA GLY A 162 -16.49 4.96 11.96
C GLY A 162 -17.95 4.81 12.37
N LEU A 163 -18.74 4.02 11.64
CA LEU A 163 -20.15 3.79 11.96
C LEU A 163 -20.31 2.78 13.10
N SER A 164 -21.40 2.90 13.86
CA SER A 164 -21.76 1.91 14.89
C SER A 164 -22.14 0.55 14.32
N ALA A 165 -22.72 0.54 13.12
CA ALA A 165 -23.01 -0.64 12.31
C ALA A 165 -22.94 -0.25 10.83
N VAL A 166 -22.43 -1.12 10.01
CA VAL A 166 -22.29 -0.88 8.57
C VAL A 166 -23.55 -1.30 7.85
N PRO A 167 -24.25 -0.39 7.14
CA PRO A 167 -25.41 -0.75 6.34
C PRO A 167 -25.04 -1.71 5.19
N ARG A 168 -25.82 -2.78 4.99
CA ARG A 168 -25.61 -3.72 3.89
C ARG A 168 -25.52 -3.03 2.53
N GLU A 169 -26.41 -2.09 2.25
CA GLU A 169 -26.45 -1.33 1.00
C GLU A 169 -25.18 -0.52 0.70
N ALA A 170 -24.32 -0.31 1.70
CA ALA A 170 -23.06 0.40 1.53
C ALA A 170 -21.87 -0.49 1.13
N VAL A 171 -22.05 -1.82 1.15
CA VAL A 171 -21.00 -2.82 0.86
C VAL A 171 -21.38 -3.80 -0.25
N GLU A 172 -22.64 -3.80 -0.71
CA GLU A 172 -23.13 -4.48 -1.91
C GLU A 172 -22.92 -3.62 -3.18
#